data_6b6cd9da1db85360124ee8cbf2fdecbb
#
_entry.id   6b6cd9da1db85360124ee8cbf2fdecbb
#
_cell.length_a   1.000
_cell.length_b   1.000
_cell.length_c   1.000
_cell.angle_alpha   90.00
_cell.angle_beta   90.00
_cell.angle_gamma   90.00
#
_symmetry.space_group_name_H-M   'P 1'
#
loop_
_entity.id
_entity.type
_entity.pdbx_description
1 polymer ?
#
loop_
_entity_poly.entity_id
_entity_poly.type
_entity_poly.pdbx_seq_one_letter_code
_entity_poly.pdbx_strand_id
1 'polypeptide(L)'
;PISCPDLSPIAKASVGVEWILHAATQDLECLREVGLSPDSLFDTELAGRILGCDRVGLGPLIESELGLYLEKGHGAADWSARPLSPAMLRYAALDVELLVELRNSLEESLREANKLEFAHQEFTALLSWKPREHTGEAWRRTSGVHGVKNPRARAVVRELWITRDDIARRRDVAPGRLIPDRAIIAAALSNPADVLLKVKDFHGRGAVRYERQWKSALERARSLPESELPGPPPKSDGLPSPKSWIDKNPAAFARLEVVRGSLAEVSELLSIPVENLMTPDLVRRASWMDPVEDESSYRDLFTGGGARDWQCEIVVPIVFAARHAQPRPVQAEPVQAEPAEQPDPGEQ
;
A
#
# COMPACT_ATOMS: atom_id res chain seq x y z
N PRO A 1 -2.32 19.36 17.25
CA PRO A 1 -1.63 19.15 18.53
C PRO A 1 -0.56 20.19 18.86
N ILE A 2 0.06 20.83 17.85
CA ILE A 2 1.15 21.81 18.07
C ILE A 2 0.75 22.91 19.06
N SER A 3 -0.49 23.38 19.03
CA SER A 3 -1.03 24.42 19.92
C SER A 3 -1.85 23.88 21.10
N CYS A 4 -2.10 22.59 21.15
CA CYS A 4 -2.83 21.91 22.23
C CYS A 4 -2.09 20.61 22.59
N PRO A 5 -1.14 20.65 23.52
CA PRO A 5 -0.31 19.48 23.86
C PRO A 5 -1.06 18.44 24.68
N ASP A 6 -2.18 18.77 25.33
CA ASP A 6 -2.99 17.85 26.12
C ASP A 6 -4.36 17.60 25.44
N LEU A 7 -4.51 16.41 24.88
CA LEU A 7 -5.76 15.90 24.29
C LEU A 7 -6.50 14.94 25.23
N SER A 8 -6.07 14.77 26.48
CA SER A 8 -6.70 13.88 27.44
C SER A 8 -8.19 14.15 27.71
N PRO A 9 -8.69 15.43 27.66
CA PRO A 9 -10.11 15.69 27.79
C PRO A 9 -10.93 15.09 26.64
N ILE A 10 -10.38 15.12 25.39
CA ILE A 10 -11.04 14.52 24.23
C ILE A 10 -11.01 13.00 24.36
N ALA A 11 -9.86 12.42 24.71
CA ALA A 11 -9.72 10.99 24.92
C ALA A 11 -10.74 10.46 25.96
N LYS A 12 -10.94 11.20 27.08
CA LYS A 12 -11.92 10.83 28.11
C LYS A 12 -13.37 10.95 27.63
N ALA A 13 -13.68 11.98 26.85
CA ALA A 13 -15.02 12.23 26.34
C ALA A 13 -15.44 11.20 25.27
N SER A 14 -14.48 10.60 24.59
CA SER A 14 -14.72 9.62 23.51
C SER A 14 -14.72 8.15 23.97
N VAL A 15 -14.54 7.89 25.28
CA VAL A 15 -14.63 6.51 25.82
C VAL A 15 -16.04 5.96 25.62
N GLY A 16 -16.13 4.77 25.02
CA GLY A 16 -17.40 4.10 24.74
C GLY A 16 -18.24 4.73 23.59
N VAL A 17 -17.67 5.68 22.87
CA VAL A 17 -18.27 6.27 21.68
C VAL A 17 -17.73 5.60 20.43
N GLU A 18 -18.60 5.21 19.49
CA GLU A 18 -18.17 4.72 18.17
C GLU A 18 -17.55 5.87 17.37
N TRP A 19 -16.35 5.66 16.85
CA TRP A 19 -15.69 6.62 15.97
C TRP A 19 -16.04 6.33 14.53
N ILE A 20 -16.49 7.32 13.80
CA ILE A 20 -16.77 7.19 12.37
C ILE A 20 -15.57 7.79 11.63
N LEU A 21 -14.89 6.97 10.87
CA LEU A 21 -13.69 7.33 10.09
C LEU A 21 -13.92 7.00 8.62
N HIS A 22 -13.14 7.64 7.75
CA HIS A 22 -13.07 7.30 6.34
C HIS A 22 -11.64 6.92 5.99
N ALA A 23 -11.39 5.66 5.61
CA ALA A 23 -10.06 5.09 5.43
C ALA A 23 -9.20 5.15 6.72
N ALA A 24 -9.72 4.63 7.82
CA ALA A 24 -9.19 4.73 9.18
C ALA A 24 -7.70 4.44 9.33
N THR A 25 -7.14 3.54 8.53
CA THR A 25 -5.68 3.21 8.57
C THR A 25 -4.78 4.40 8.27
N GLN A 26 -5.29 5.47 7.66
CA GLN A 26 -4.52 6.69 7.38
C GLN A 26 -4.37 7.57 8.63
N ASP A 27 -5.33 7.49 9.58
CA ASP A 27 -5.41 8.36 10.75
C ASP A 27 -5.00 7.67 12.04
N LEU A 28 -5.26 6.37 12.18
CA LEU A 28 -5.10 5.61 13.43
C LEU A 28 -3.70 5.70 14.05
N GLU A 29 -2.63 5.72 13.23
CA GLU A 29 -1.27 5.86 13.73
C GLU A 29 -1.06 7.25 14.36
N CYS A 30 -1.40 8.30 13.64
CA CYS A 30 -1.27 9.67 14.11
C CYS A 30 -2.16 9.99 15.33
N LEU A 31 -3.36 9.41 15.38
CA LEU A 31 -4.26 9.53 16.53
C LEU A 31 -3.65 8.89 17.78
N ARG A 32 -3.08 7.69 17.65
CA ARG A 32 -2.41 7.00 18.76
C ARG A 32 -1.18 7.73 19.29
N GLU A 33 -0.39 8.36 18.40
CA GLU A 33 0.75 9.19 18.81
C GLU A 33 0.35 10.34 19.73
N VAL A 34 -0.87 10.82 19.63
CA VAL A 34 -1.40 11.90 20.49
C VAL A 34 -2.31 11.37 21.61
N GLY A 35 -2.30 10.06 21.87
CA GLY A 35 -3.04 9.44 22.96
C GLY A 35 -4.54 9.26 22.69
N LEU A 36 -4.96 9.28 21.41
CA LEU A 36 -6.33 9.06 20.99
C LEU A 36 -6.45 7.67 20.35
N SER A 37 -7.34 6.83 20.87
CA SER A 37 -7.62 5.50 20.34
C SER A 37 -9.10 5.18 20.50
N PRO A 38 -9.79 4.73 19.43
CA PRO A 38 -11.18 4.31 19.55
C PRO A 38 -11.31 2.95 20.26
N ASP A 39 -12.39 2.79 21.02
CA ASP A 39 -12.83 1.50 21.56
C ASP A 39 -13.75 0.77 20.56
N SER A 40 -14.39 1.53 19.68
CA SER A 40 -15.26 1.08 18.60
C SER A 40 -15.13 2.02 17.43
N LEU A 41 -15.13 1.50 16.21
CA LEU A 41 -15.09 2.34 15.01
C LEU A 41 -15.92 1.75 13.87
N PHE A 42 -16.36 2.65 12.99
CA PHE A 42 -16.95 2.36 11.70
C PHE A 42 -16.13 3.05 10.61
N ASP A 43 -15.60 2.27 9.65
CA ASP A 43 -14.85 2.81 8.51
C ASP A 43 -15.72 2.84 7.26
N THR A 44 -16.10 4.04 6.84
CA THR A 44 -17.02 4.23 5.70
C THR A 44 -16.39 3.82 4.35
N GLU A 45 -15.08 3.94 4.17
CA GLU A 45 -14.41 3.43 2.97
C GLU A 45 -14.46 1.91 2.91
N LEU A 46 -14.14 1.25 4.02
CA LEU A 46 -14.12 -0.20 4.10
C LEU A 46 -15.54 -0.79 3.98
N ALA A 47 -16.55 -0.12 4.57
CA ALA A 47 -17.94 -0.46 4.38
C ALA A 47 -18.34 -0.42 2.88
N GLY A 48 -17.99 0.65 2.18
CA GLY A 48 -18.23 0.76 0.74
C GLY A 48 -17.52 -0.32 -0.08
N ARG A 49 -16.29 -0.72 0.29
CA ARG A 49 -15.57 -1.83 -0.36
C ARG A 49 -16.29 -3.18 -0.18
N ILE A 50 -16.78 -3.45 1.03
CA ILE A 50 -17.51 -4.69 1.33
C ILE A 50 -18.87 -4.71 0.62
N LEU A 51 -19.52 -3.56 0.47
CA LEU A 51 -20.73 -3.42 -0.33
C LEU A 51 -20.47 -3.63 -1.83
N GLY A 52 -19.26 -3.36 -2.30
CA GLY A 52 -18.91 -3.42 -3.71
C GLY A 52 -19.18 -2.12 -4.46
N CYS A 53 -19.12 -0.99 -3.77
CA CYS A 53 -19.26 0.31 -4.40
C CYS A 53 -18.13 0.57 -5.40
N ASP A 54 -18.45 1.03 -6.61
CA ASP A 54 -17.47 1.32 -7.67
C ASP A 54 -16.43 2.35 -7.27
N ARG A 55 -16.83 3.34 -6.46
CA ARG A 55 -15.98 4.43 -5.99
C ARG A 55 -16.19 4.62 -4.49
N VAL A 56 -15.14 4.34 -3.74
CA VAL A 56 -15.18 4.32 -2.26
C VAL A 56 -14.60 5.57 -1.59
N GLY A 57 -14.15 6.57 -2.36
CA GLY A 57 -13.74 7.85 -1.78
C GLY A 57 -14.93 8.58 -1.13
N LEU A 58 -14.69 9.43 -0.11
CA LEU A 58 -15.72 10.05 0.69
C LEU A 58 -16.77 10.77 -0.15
N GLY A 59 -16.37 11.69 -1.04
CA GLY A 59 -17.31 12.42 -1.89
C GLY A 59 -18.17 11.51 -2.78
N PRO A 60 -17.60 10.57 -3.55
CA PRO A 60 -18.37 9.58 -4.30
C PRO A 60 -19.34 8.73 -3.47
N LEU A 61 -18.97 8.32 -2.25
CA LEU A 61 -19.88 7.57 -1.37
C LEU A 61 -21.03 8.44 -0.88
N ILE A 62 -20.79 9.69 -0.49
CA ILE A 62 -21.83 10.63 -0.12
C ILE A 62 -22.77 10.90 -1.30
N GLU A 63 -22.23 11.03 -2.51
CA GLU A 63 -23.02 11.22 -3.71
C GLU A 63 -23.94 10.01 -3.99
N SER A 64 -23.41 8.78 -3.90
CA SER A 64 -24.19 7.56 -4.17
C SER A 64 -25.18 7.23 -3.06
N GLU A 65 -24.80 7.38 -1.80
CA GLU A 65 -25.60 6.94 -0.65
C GLU A 65 -26.61 8.00 -0.19
N LEU A 66 -26.23 9.28 -0.26
CA LEU A 66 -27.03 10.37 0.28
C LEU A 66 -27.57 11.31 -0.81
N GLY A 67 -27.14 11.19 -2.05
CA GLY A 67 -27.52 12.10 -3.13
C GLY A 67 -26.96 13.53 -2.97
N LEU A 68 -25.95 13.72 -2.12
CA LEU A 68 -25.35 15.01 -1.81
C LEU A 68 -23.99 15.14 -2.49
N TYR A 69 -23.63 16.36 -2.91
CA TYR A 69 -22.35 16.62 -3.55
C TYR A 69 -21.40 17.36 -2.61
N LEU A 70 -20.24 16.78 -2.33
CA LEU A 70 -19.17 17.45 -1.61
C LEU A 70 -18.30 18.29 -2.55
N GLU A 71 -18.13 19.57 -2.23
CA GLU A 71 -17.21 20.45 -2.97
C GLU A 71 -15.78 19.94 -2.87
N LYS A 72 -15.12 19.72 -4.00
CA LYS A 72 -13.71 19.33 -4.06
C LYS A 72 -12.83 20.54 -3.72
N GLY A 73 -11.87 20.34 -2.81
CA GLY A 73 -11.00 21.44 -2.39
C GLY A 73 -9.70 20.95 -1.76
N HIS A 74 -9.19 21.62 -0.85
CA HIS A 74 -7.94 21.71 -0.12
C HIS A 74 -7.17 20.42 0.27
N GLY A 75 -7.46 19.24 -0.28
CA GLY A 75 -6.76 17.99 0.07
C GLY A 75 -5.23 18.04 -0.06
N ALA A 76 -4.71 18.85 -1.00
CA ALA A 76 -3.27 19.07 -1.20
C ALA A 76 -2.74 20.34 -0.50
N ALA A 77 -3.54 21.01 0.34
CA ALA A 77 -3.14 22.23 1.02
C ALA A 77 -2.10 21.97 2.12
N ASP A 78 -1.40 23.02 2.52
CA ASP A 78 -0.47 22.96 3.64
C ASP A 78 -1.20 23.04 4.99
N TRP A 79 -1.65 21.91 5.50
CA TRP A 79 -2.35 21.80 6.78
C TRP A 79 -1.46 22.11 8.01
N SER A 80 -0.15 22.28 7.83
CA SER A 80 0.76 22.72 8.90
C SER A 80 0.76 24.24 9.09
N ALA A 81 0.23 25.00 8.12
CA ALA A 81 0.15 26.47 8.22
C ALA A 81 -0.73 26.91 9.39
N ARG A 82 -0.33 27.98 10.06
CA ARG A 82 -1.10 28.60 11.14
C ARG A 82 -1.15 30.13 10.97
N PRO A 83 -2.33 30.77 11.15
CA PRO A 83 -3.65 30.16 11.33
C PRO A 83 -4.13 29.44 10.03
N LEU A 84 -5.02 28.46 10.18
CA LEU A 84 -5.69 27.86 9.02
C LEU A 84 -6.63 28.91 8.37
N SER A 85 -6.70 28.90 7.05
CA SER A 85 -7.62 29.79 6.34
C SER A 85 -9.09 29.40 6.59
N PRO A 86 -10.04 30.34 6.48
CA PRO A 86 -11.47 30.02 6.59
C PRO A 86 -11.94 28.95 5.59
N ALA A 87 -11.34 28.90 4.39
CA ALA A 87 -11.64 27.88 3.39
C ALA A 87 -11.16 26.48 3.83
N MET A 88 -9.96 26.37 4.44
CA MET A 88 -9.47 25.11 4.99
C MET A 88 -10.32 24.63 6.17
N LEU A 89 -10.73 25.54 7.06
CA LEU A 89 -11.61 25.19 8.19
C LEU A 89 -12.95 24.68 7.70
N ARG A 90 -13.52 25.31 6.69
CA ARG A 90 -14.79 24.86 6.06
C ARG A 90 -14.63 23.48 5.43
N TYR A 91 -13.53 23.27 4.69
CA TYR A 91 -13.24 21.97 4.10
C TYR A 91 -13.14 20.87 5.17
N ALA A 92 -12.39 21.11 6.25
CA ALA A 92 -12.28 20.14 7.36
C ALA A 92 -13.63 19.86 8.05
N ALA A 93 -14.52 20.84 8.13
CA ALA A 93 -15.86 20.63 8.67
C ALA A 93 -16.71 19.76 7.73
N LEU A 94 -16.67 20.01 6.41
CA LEU A 94 -17.40 19.24 5.41
C LEU A 94 -16.96 17.78 5.34
N ASP A 95 -15.67 17.49 5.60
CA ASP A 95 -15.14 16.12 5.62
C ASP A 95 -15.74 15.25 6.74
N VAL A 96 -16.34 15.85 7.77
CA VAL A 96 -16.93 15.12 8.90
C VAL A 96 -18.43 15.34 9.08
N GLU A 97 -18.99 16.37 8.47
CA GLU A 97 -20.39 16.81 8.70
C GLU A 97 -21.41 15.73 8.33
N LEU A 98 -21.15 14.98 7.26
CA LEU A 98 -22.08 13.97 6.75
C LEU A 98 -21.70 12.53 7.13
N LEU A 99 -20.67 12.34 7.99
CA LEU A 99 -20.20 10.98 8.30
C LEU A 99 -21.22 10.16 9.08
N VAL A 100 -22.04 10.79 9.94
CA VAL A 100 -23.06 10.08 10.72
C VAL A 100 -24.17 9.57 9.82
N GLU A 101 -24.66 10.39 8.91
CA GLU A 101 -25.68 10.03 7.93
C GLU A 101 -25.16 8.96 6.97
N LEU A 102 -23.93 9.12 6.49
CA LEU A 102 -23.28 8.14 5.61
C LEU A 102 -23.10 6.80 6.32
N ARG A 103 -22.63 6.81 7.56
CA ARG A 103 -22.50 5.60 8.41
C ARG A 103 -23.84 4.86 8.53
N ASN A 104 -24.92 5.58 8.80
CA ASN A 104 -26.24 4.97 8.98
C ASN A 104 -26.77 4.37 7.67
N SER A 105 -26.60 5.07 6.53
CA SER A 105 -26.96 4.55 5.21
C SER A 105 -26.16 3.29 4.85
N LEU A 106 -24.84 3.33 5.03
CA LEU A 106 -23.97 2.19 4.73
C LEU A 106 -24.27 0.99 5.64
N GLU A 107 -24.57 1.20 6.91
CA GLU A 107 -24.96 0.10 7.82
C GLU A 107 -26.25 -0.57 7.35
N GLU A 108 -27.26 0.20 6.93
CA GLU A 108 -28.50 -0.37 6.41
C GLU A 108 -28.25 -1.15 5.12
N SER A 109 -27.49 -0.59 4.17
CA SER A 109 -27.10 -1.27 2.94
C SER A 109 -26.32 -2.57 3.22
N LEU A 110 -25.41 -2.56 4.21
CA LEU A 110 -24.68 -3.77 4.64
C LEU A 110 -25.61 -4.82 5.23
N ARG A 111 -26.63 -4.41 5.98
CA ARG A 111 -27.62 -5.31 6.57
C ARG A 111 -28.50 -5.94 5.50
N GLU A 112 -29.00 -5.15 4.54
CA GLU A 112 -29.80 -5.62 3.41
C GLU A 112 -29.00 -6.59 2.53
N ALA A 113 -27.71 -6.33 2.32
CA ALA A 113 -26.82 -7.20 1.58
C ALA A 113 -26.35 -8.46 2.36
N ASN A 114 -26.73 -8.62 3.62
CA ASN A 114 -26.23 -9.67 4.54
C ASN A 114 -24.71 -9.66 4.72
N LYS A 115 -24.09 -8.49 4.69
CA LYS A 115 -22.64 -8.29 4.82
C LYS A 115 -22.23 -7.53 6.09
N LEU A 116 -23.19 -7.19 6.97
CA LEU A 116 -22.92 -6.39 8.16
C LEU A 116 -21.91 -7.07 9.09
N GLU A 117 -21.99 -8.39 9.25
CA GLU A 117 -21.06 -9.14 10.09
C GLU A 117 -19.64 -9.13 9.49
N PHE A 118 -19.50 -9.18 8.17
CA PHE A 118 -18.20 -9.04 7.49
C PHE A 118 -17.55 -7.68 7.83
N ALA A 119 -18.35 -6.63 7.72
CA ALA A 119 -17.89 -5.27 8.05
C ALA A 119 -17.50 -5.13 9.53
N HIS A 120 -18.29 -5.68 10.46
CA HIS A 120 -18.00 -5.63 11.90
C HIS A 120 -16.67 -6.33 12.24
N GLN A 121 -16.39 -7.48 11.64
CA GLN A 121 -15.10 -8.17 11.83
C GLN A 121 -13.94 -7.34 11.31
N GLU A 122 -14.09 -6.68 10.16
CA GLU A 122 -13.09 -5.77 9.62
C GLU A 122 -12.86 -4.55 10.54
N PHE A 123 -13.93 -3.89 11.01
CA PHE A 123 -13.83 -2.74 11.90
C PHE A 123 -13.16 -3.12 13.23
N THR A 124 -13.52 -4.28 13.79
CA THR A 124 -12.89 -4.82 15.00
C THR A 124 -11.38 -5.05 14.80
N ALA A 125 -10.99 -5.57 13.65
CA ALA A 125 -9.58 -5.78 13.34
C ALA A 125 -8.79 -4.45 13.24
N LEU A 126 -9.43 -3.36 12.77
CA LEU A 126 -8.80 -2.04 12.72
C LEU A 126 -8.45 -1.48 14.11
N LEU A 127 -9.16 -1.86 15.18
CA LEU A 127 -8.83 -1.43 16.54
C LEU A 127 -7.44 -1.88 16.98
N SER A 128 -7.00 -3.04 16.52
CA SER A 128 -5.66 -3.59 16.79
C SER A 128 -4.66 -3.35 15.65
N TRP A 129 -5.10 -2.73 14.55
CA TRP A 129 -4.25 -2.50 13.38
C TRP A 129 -3.02 -1.66 13.75
N LYS A 130 -1.89 -2.07 13.25
CA LYS A 130 -0.62 -1.33 13.34
C LYS A 130 -0.01 -1.23 11.95
N PRO A 131 0.65 -0.11 11.63
CA PRO A 131 1.41 -0.04 10.40
C PRO A 131 2.46 -1.15 10.37
N ARG A 132 2.71 -1.67 9.19
CA ARG A 132 3.72 -2.73 9.03
C ARG A 132 5.07 -2.22 9.49
N GLU A 133 5.66 -2.87 10.46
CA GLU A 133 7.03 -2.57 10.87
C GLU A 133 7.97 -2.85 9.70
N HIS A 134 8.71 -1.83 9.34
CA HIS A 134 9.69 -1.95 8.28
C HIS A 134 11.03 -2.35 8.89
N THR A 135 11.42 -3.59 8.67
CA THR A 135 12.75 -4.06 9.03
C THR A 135 13.80 -3.51 8.06
N GLY A 136 14.97 -3.15 8.60
CA GLY A 136 16.10 -2.68 7.81
C GLY A 136 16.23 -1.16 7.71
N GLU A 137 17.17 -0.73 6.89
CA GLU A 137 17.58 0.67 6.77
C GLU A 137 16.52 1.50 6.02
N ALA A 138 15.98 2.53 6.68
CA ALA A 138 14.89 3.35 6.15
C ALA A 138 15.17 3.98 4.77
N TRP A 139 16.43 4.38 4.50
CA TRP A 139 16.83 4.96 3.22
C TRP A 139 16.64 3.99 2.03
N ARG A 140 16.59 2.67 2.26
CA ARG A 140 16.34 1.67 1.21
C ARG A 140 14.91 1.70 0.66
N ARG A 141 14.03 2.46 1.29
CA ARG A 141 12.66 2.71 0.83
C ARG A 141 12.53 3.94 -0.06
N THR A 142 13.62 4.68 -0.27
CA THR A 142 13.62 5.81 -1.21
C THR A 142 13.08 5.36 -2.57
N SER A 143 12.04 6.03 -3.05
CA SER A 143 11.40 5.69 -4.33
C SER A 143 12.44 5.71 -5.45
N GLY A 144 12.55 4.59 -6.20
CA GLY A 144 13.53 4.43 -7.28
C GLY A 144 14.90 3.85 -6.85
N VAL A 145 15.16 3.63 -5.56
CA VAL A 145 16.47 3.10 -5.08
C VAL A 145 16.82 1.73 -5.67
N HIS A 146 15.82 0.92 -6.02
CA HIS A 146 16.03 -0.39 -6.65
C HIS A 146 16.76 -0.32 -8.00
N GLY A 147 16.70 0.82 -8.68
CA GLY A 147 17.46 1.10 -9.90
C GLY A 147 18.93 1.44 -9.66
N VAL A 148 19.33 1.74 -8.42
CA VAL A 148 20.71 2.15 -8.08
C VAL A 148 21.57 0.92 -7.79
N LYS A 149 22.30 0.44 -8.80
CA LYS A 149 23.09 -0.82 -8.73
C LYS A 149 24.47 -0.62 -8.10
N ASN A 150 25.10 0.52 -8.32
CA ASN A 150 26.44 0.81 -7.85
C ASN A 150 26.48 1.05 -6.31
N PRO A 151 27.39 0.37 -5.55
CA PRO A 151 27.50 0.55 -4.11
C PRO A 151 27.79 2.00 -3.68
N ARG A 152 28.65 2.70 -4.42
CA ARG A 152 28.97 4.11 -4.14
C ARG A 152 27.78 5.03 -4.37
N ALA A 153 27.00 4.78 -5.43
CA ALA A 153 25.74 5.50 -5.67
C ALA A 153 24.71 5.21 -4.56
N ARG A 154 24.62 3.99 -4.04
CA ARG A 154 23.80 3.67 -2.87
C ARG A 154 24.25 4.42 -1.62
N ALA A 155 25.56 4.61 -1.42
CA ALA A 155 26.05 5.44 -0.34
C ALA A 155 25.59 6.89 -0.49
N VAL A 156 25.55 7.44 -1.70
CA VAL A 156 24.98 8.78 -1.95
C VAL A 156 23.49 8.84 -1.57
N VAL A 157 22.71 7.84 -1.94
CA VAL A 157 21.28 7.77 -1.52
C VAL A 157 21.18 7.78 0.00
N ARG A 158 21.95 6.92 0.69
CA ARG A 158 21.95 6.81 2.16
C ARG A 158 22.28 8.14 2.84
N GLU A 159 23.39 8.76 2.47
CA GLU A 159 23.87 9.97 3.12
C GLU A 159 22.94 11.18 2.87
N LEU A 160 22.42 11.33 1.66
CA LEU A 160 21.44 12.36 1.36
C LEU A 160 20.12 12.12 2.08
N TRP A 161 19.64 10.88 2.14
CA TRP A 161 18.41 10.52 2.84
C TRP A 161 18.53 10.83 4.35
N ILE A 162 19.62 10.38 5.01
CA ILE A 162 19.89 10.66 6.43
C ILE A 162 19.92 12.17 6.68
N THR A 163 20.67 12.89 5.85
CA THR A 163 20.78 14.34 6.00
C THR A 163 19.43 15.05 5.83
N ARG A 164 18.61 14.61 4.86
CA ARG A 164 17.25 15.12 4.64
C ARG A 164 16.36 14.87 5.86
N ASP A 165 16.36 13.63 6.36
CA ASP A 165 15.55 13.21 7.50
C ASP A 165 15.92 14.00 8.76
N ASP A 166 17.21 14.18 9.05
CA ASP A 166 17.71 14.97 10.16
C ASP A 166 17.30 16.46 10.09
N ILE A 167 17.32 17.03 8.89
CA ILE A 167 16.86 18.41 8.70
C ILE A 167 15.35 18.50 8.88
N ALA A 168 14.61 17.55 8.28
CA ALA A 168 13.16 17.48 8.34
C ALA A 168 12.66 17.39 9.79
N ARG A 169 13.24 16.49 10.59
CA ARG A 169 12.93 16.33 12.03
C ARG A 169 13.19 17.61 12.83
N ARG A 170 14.37 18.22 12.65
CA ARG A 170 14.71 19.46 13.36
C ARG A 170 13.83 20.64 12.98
N ARG A 171 13.26 20.62 11.78
CA ARG A 171 12.42 21.70 11.26
C ARG A 171 10.94 21.43 11.37
N ASP A 172 10.57 20.23 11.78
CA ASP A 172 9.19 19.75 11.81
C ASP A 172 8.49 19.98 10.46
N VAL A 173 9.13 19.48 9.40
CA VAL A 173 8.59 19.55 8.02
C VAL A 173 8.69 18.21 7.32
N ALA A 174 7.74 17.93 6.43
CA ALA A 174 7.80 16.72 5.62
C ALA A 174 9.10 16.68 4.78
N PRO A 175 9.85 15.54 4.77
CA PRO A 175 11.14 15.43 4.07
C PRO A 175 11.07 15.81 2.59
N GLY A 176 9.98 15.47 1.90
CA GLY A 176 9.76 15.79 0.49
C GLY A 176 9.66 17.29 0.18
N ARG A 177 9.39 18.14 1.18
CA ARG A 177 9.41 19.61 1.04
C ARG A 177 10.83 20.19 1.01
N LEU A 178 11.80 19.45 1.50
CA LEU A 178 13.22 19.84 1.40
C LEU A 178 13.77 19.47 0.02
N ILE A 179 13.80 18.18 -0.28
CA ILE A 179 14.09 17.60 -1.59
C ILE A 179 13.26 16.30 -1.76
N PRO A 180 12.66 16.05 -2.94
CA PRO A 180 11.92 14.83 -3.19
C PRO A 180 12.86 13.62 -3.40
N ASP A 181 12.33 12.41 -3.27
CA ASP A 181 13.10 11.17 -3.48
C ASP A 181 13.78 11.13 -4.85
N ARG A 182 13.09 11.57 -5.91
CA ARG A 182 13.67 11.65 -7.24
C ARG A 182 14.96 12.47 -7.31
N ALA A 183 15.09 13.53 -6.49
CA ALA A 183 16.30 14.34 -6.43
C ALA A 183 17.48 13.55 -5.84
N ILE A 184 17.23 12.76 -4.79
CA ILE A 184 18.23 11.87 -4.18
C ILE A 184 18.71 10.83 -5.19
N ILE A 185 17.78 10.21 -5.92
CA ILE A 185 18.12 9.21 -6.95
C ILE A 185 18.88 9.85 -8.12
N ALA A 186 18.42 11.00 -8.61
CA ALA A 186 19.13 11.73 -9.66
C ALA A 186 20.55 12.12 -9.23
N ALA A 187 20.73 12.56 -7.99
CA ALA A 187 22.04 12.85 -7.42
C ALA A 187 22.96 11.62 -7.37
N ALA A 188 22.40 10.47 -6.99
CA ALA A 188 23.16 9.20 -6.91
C ALA A 188 23.58 8.66 -8.29
N LEU A 189 22.82 8.95 -9.33
CA LEU A 189 23.10 8.52 -10.71
C LEU A 189 23.91 9.54 -11.52
N SER A 190 24.08 10.75 -11.00
CA SER A 190 24.84 11.82 -11.67
C SER A 190 26.34 11.73 -11.37
N ASN A 191 27.17 12.38 -12.20
CA ASN A 191 28.57 12.55 -11.87
C ASN A 191 28.69 13.35 -10.56
N PRO A 192 29.42 12.84 -9.56
CA PRO A 192 29.49 13.46 -8.23
C PRO A 192 29.93 14.93 -8.18
N ALA A 193 30.74 15.37 -9.13
CA ALA A 193 31.28 16.73 -9.13
C ALA A 193 30.21 17.83 -9.36
N ASP A 194 29.12 17.48 -10.08
CA ASP A 194 28.16 18.46 -10.61
C ASP A 194 26.73 18.29 -10.05
N VAL A 195 26.55 17.40 -9.08
CA VAL A 195 25.21 16.99 -8.60
C VAL A 195 24.33 18.19 -8.25
N LEU A 196 24.86 19.12 -7.43
CA LEU A 196 24.07 20.25 -6.96
C LEU A 196 23.80 21.29 -8.05
N LEU A 197 24.61 21.31 -9.11
CA LEU A 197 24.44 22.22 -10.24
C LEU A 197 23.48 21.65 -11.29
N LYS A 198 23.47 20.33 -11.47
CA LYS A 198 22.72 19.65 -12.55
C LYS A 198 21.35 19.15 -12.13
N VAL A 199 21.14 18.82 -10.85
CA VAL A 199 19.86 18.33 -10.36
C VAL A 199 18.96 19.49 -9.95
N LYS A 200 17.97 19.80 -10.78
CA LYS A 200 17.07 20.95 -10.65
C LYS A 200 16.40 21.05 -9.27
N ASP A 201 16.06 19.94 -8.66
CA ASP A 201 15.36 19.93 -7.37
C ASP A 201 16.21 20.49 -6.22
N PHE A 202 17.54 20.55 -6.35
CA PHE A 202 18.42 21.22 -5.37
C PHE A 202 18.45 22.75 -5.49
N HIS A 203 17.82 23.32 -6.51
CA HIS A 203 17.73 24.76 -6.71
C HIS A 203 16.47 25.38 -6.07
N GLY A 204 15.56 24.55 -5.54
CA GLY A 204 14.37 25.03 -4.83
C GLY A 204 14.72 25.72 -3.51
N ARG A 205 13.85 26.64 -3.06
CA ARG A 205 14.05 27.41 -1.79
C ARG A 205 14.33 26.51 -0.59
N GLY A 206 13.68 25.36 -0.49
CA GLY A 206 13.89 24.38 0.57
C GLY A 206 15.27 23.75 0.53
N ALA A 207 15.81 23.50 -0.65
CA ALA A 207 17.09 22.82 -0.85
C ALA A 207 18.29 23.78 -0.71
N VAL A 208 18.23 24.97 -1.34
CA VAL A 208 19.34 25.95 -1.38
C VAL A 208 19.78 26.36 0.04
N ARG A 209 18.82 26.50 0.96
CA ARG A 209 19.11 26.83 2.37
C ARG A 209 20.07 25.86 3.04
N TYR A 210 20.11 24.61 2.59
CA TYR A 210 20.88 23.52 3.19
C TYR A 210 22.00 23.01 2.26
N GLU A 211 22.45 23.83 1.33
CA GLU A 211 23.48 23.49 0.33
C GLU A 211 24.76 22.91 0.98
N ARG A 212 25.20 23.49 2.11
CA ARG A 212 26.37 22.99 2.85
C ARG A 212 26.16 21.57 3.36
N GLN A 213 24.96 21.27 3.89
CA GLN A 213 24.61 19.94 4.39
C GLN A 213 24.57 18.93 3.27
N TRP A 214 24.02 19.29 2.09
CA TRP A 214 24.02 18.42 0.93
C TRP A 214 25.44 18.15 0.42
N LYS A 215 26.30 19.17 0.35
CA LYS A 215 27.71 19.01 -0.01
C LYS A 215 28.43 18.07 0.96
N SER A 216 28.27 18.27 2.25
CA SER A 216 28.86 17.41 3.28
C SER A 216 28.36 15.96 3.18
N ALA A 217 27.06 15.72 2.89
CA ALA A 217 26.53 14.39 2.67
C ALA A 217 27.18 13.70 1.46
N LEU A 218 27.33 14.42 0.35
CA LEU A 218 28.01 13.91 -0.84
C LEU A 218 29.49 13.61 -0.59
N GLU A 219 30.18 14.43 0.19
CA GLU A 219 31.56 14.21 0.58
C GLU A 219 31.69 12.97 1.47
N ARG A 220 30.83 12.81 2.48
CA ARG A 220 30.80 11.58 3.31
C ARG A 220 30.60 10.34 2.43
N ALA A 221 29.63 10.36 1.52
CA ALA A 221 29.39 9.22 0.62
C ALA A 221 30.61 8.89 -0.25
N ARG A 222 31.39 9.89 -0.66
CA ARG A 222 32.61 9.70 -1.47
C ARG A 222 33.78 9.15 -0.67
N SER A 223 33.94 9.59 0.58
CA SER A 223 35.07 9.24 1.43
C SER A 223 34.91 7.90 2.14
N LEU A 224 33.72 7.26 2.07
CA LEU A 224 33.51 5.95 2.67
C LEU A 224 34.49 4.92 2.14
N PRO A 225 35.14 4.13 3.00
CA PRO A 225 35.93 2.99 2.57
C PRO A 225 35.04 1.94 1.87
N GLU A 226 35.62 1.13 1.00
CA GLU A 226 34.84 0.12 0.25
C GLU A 226 34.12 -0.89 1.15
N SER A 227 34.71 -1.22 2.30
CA SER A 227 34.11 -2.11 3.31
C SER A 227 32.84 -1.59 3.94
N GLU A 228 32.61 -0.25 3.93
CA GLU A 228 31.44 0.40 4.52
C GLU A 228 30.37 0.79 3.48
N LEU A 229 30.62 0.49 2.21
CA LEU A 229 29.65 0.77 1.17
C LEU A 229 28.40 -0.12 1.32
N PRO A 230 27.20 0.47 1.13
CA PRO A 230 25.96 -0.29 1.23
C PRO A 230 25.91 -1.43 0.21
N GLY A 231 25.80 -2.66 0.71
CA GLY A 231 25.59 -3.85 -0.10
C GLY A 231 24.24 -3.79 -0.88
N PRO A 232 24.00 -4.78 -1.73
CA PRO A 232 22.68 -4.94 -2.34
C PRO A 232 21.60 -5.07 -1.24
N PRO A 233 20.33 -4.78 -1.53
CA PRO A 233 19.27 -5.05 -0.57
C PRO A 233 19.32 -6.54 -0.16
N PRO A 234 19.03 -6.85 1.12
CA PRO A 234 18.94 -8.23 1.55
C PRO A 234 17.97 -8.98 0.64
N LYS A 235 18.28 -10.23 0.35
CA LYS A 235 17.32 -11.07 -0.37
C LYS A 235 16.04 -11.13 0.45
N SER A 236 14.93 -10.90 -0.20
CA SER A 236 13.62 -11.07 0.45
C SER A 236 13.48 -12.56 0.87
N ASP A 237 13.14 -12.80 2.12
CA ASP A 237 12.76 -14.14 2.60
C ASP A 237 11.36 -14.53 2.08
N GLY A 238 10.74 -13.65 1.30
CA GLY A 238 9.46 -13.86 0.68
C GLY A 238 9.51 -14.83 -0.49
N LEU A 239 8.33 -15.29 -0.89
CA LEU A 239 8.16 -16.15 -2.05
C LEU A 239 8.74 -15.50 -3.32
N PRO A 240 9.28 -16.29 -4.25
CA PRO A 240 9.66 -15.79 -5.56
C PRO A 240 8.49 -15.06 -6.26
N SER A 241 8.81 -14.25 -7.27
CA SER A 241 7.76 -13.66 -8.10
C SER A 241 6.90 -14.76 -8.76
N PRO A 242 5.57 -14.65 -8.78
CA PRO A 242 4.69 -15.64 -9.42
C PRO A 242 5.07 -15.96 -10.87
N LYS A 243 5.60 -14.99 -11.61
CA LYS A 243 6.12 -15.21 -12.98
C LYS A 243 7.22 -16.28 -13.05
N SER A 244 8.02 -16.42 -12.00
CA SER A 244 9.09 -17.44 -11.95
C SER A 244 8.61 -18.78 -11.42
N TRP A 245 7.35 -18.93 -11.02
CA TRP A 245 6.81 -20.17 -10.50
C TRP A 245 6.59 -21.21 -11.61
N ILE A 246 6.33 -20.76 -12.83
CA ILE A 246 6.20 -21.64 -14.01
C ILE A 246 7.39 -22.59 -14.09
N ASP A 247 8.60 -22.08 -13.85
CA ASP A 247 9.84 -22.88 -13.94
C ASP A 247 10.25 -23.49 -12.60
N LYS A 248 9.99 -22.79 -11.47
CA LYS A 248 10.50 -23.18 -10.15
C LYS A 248 9.58 -24.12 -9.38
N ASN A 249 8.28 -23.95 -9.52
CA ASN A 249 7.25 -24.77 -8.89
C ASN A 249 5.96 -24.73 -9.73
N PRO A 250 5.92 -25.46 -10.86
CA PRO A 250 4.77 -25.45 -11.75
C PRO A 250 3.44 -25.87 -11.07
N ALA A 251 3.51 -26.77 -10.09
CA ALA A 251 2.33 -27.20 -9.33
C ALA A 251 1.77 -26.07 -8.47
N ALA A 252 2.63 -25.29 -7.78
CA ALA A 252 2.20 -24.12 -7.04
C ALA A 252 1.63 -23.03 -7.96
N PHE A 253 2.20 -22.88 -9.16
CA PHE A 253 1.66 -21.98 -10.17
C PHE A 253 0.24 -22.39 -10.59
N ALA A 254 0.04 -23.67 -10.87
CA ALA A 254 -1.27 -24.20 -11.26
C ALA A 254 -2.32 -23.97 -10.14
N ARG A 255 -1.95 -24.25 -8.89
CA ARG A 255 -2.80 -23.95 -7.73
C ARG A 255 -3.17 -22.46 -7.65
N LEU A 256 -2.19 -21.58 -7.78
CA LEU A 256 -2.42 -20.14 -7.74
C LEU A 256 -3.38 -19.65 -8.82
N GLU A 257 -3.25 -20.16 -10.04
CA GLU A 257 -4.14 -19.79 -11.15
C GLU A 257 -5.60 -20.28 -10.91
N VAL A 258 -5.78 -21.50 -10.40
CA VAL A 258 -7.11 -22.00 -10.03
C VAL A 258 -7.72 -21.17 -8.91
N VAL A 259 -6.97 -20.92 -7.84
CA VAL A 259 -7.44 -20.11 -6.70
C VAL A 259 -7.82 -18.70 -7.14
N ARG A 260 -7.01 -18.06 -7.98
CA ARG A 260 -7.31 -16.72 -8.51
C ARG A 260 -8.60 -16.70 -9.36
N GLY A 261 -8.80 -17.72 -10.19
CA GLY A 261 -10.03 -17.84 -10.97
C GLY A 261 -11.25 -17.96 -10.08
N SER A 262 -11.22 -18.87 -9.10
CA SER A 262 -12.32 -19.04 -8.16
C SER A 262 -12.57 -17.81 -7.27
N LEU A 263 -11.50 -17.11 -6.84
CA LEU A 263 -11.65 -15.87 -6.10
C LEU A 263 -12.26 -14.74 -6.94
N ALA A 264 -11.95 -14.68 -8.24
CA ALA A 264 -12.58 -13.72 -9.14
C ALA A 264 -14.09 -14.00 -9.28
N GLU A 265 -14.49 -15.26 -9.46
CA GLU A 265 -15.90 -15.66 -9.51
C GLU A 265 -16.65 -15.30 -8.22
N VAL A 266 -16.05 -15.59 -7.06
CA VAL A 266 -16.65 -15.24 -5.74
C VAL A 266 -16.69 -13.72 -5.53
N SER A 267 -15.68 -12.99 -5.99
CA SER A 267 -15.65 -11.53 -5.96
C SER A 267 -16.82 -10.93 -6.75
N GLU A 268 -17.08 -11.44 -7.93
CA GLU A 268 -18.26 -11.03 -8.75
C GLU A 268 -19.58 -11.40 -8.06
N LEU A 269 -19.70 -12.63 -7.57
CA LEU A 269 -20.91 -13.12 -6.89
C LEU A 269 -21.25 -12.30 -5.65
N LEU A 270 -20.24 -12.00 -4.83
CA LEU A 270 -20.42 -11.27 -3.59
C LEU A 270 -20.34 -9.75 -3.78
N SER A 271 -19.92 -9.28 -4.95
CA SER A 271 -19.57 -7.87 -5.16
C SER A 271 -18.60 -7.36 -4.09
N ILE A 272 -17.55 -8.13 -3.78
CA ILE A 272 -16.48 -7.76 -2.84
C ILE A 272 -15.16 -7.84 -3.60
N PRO A 273 -14.32 -6.79 -3.62
CA PRO A 273 -13.02 -6.83 -4.31
C PRO A 273 -12.15 -8.00 -3.82
N VAL A 274 -11.44 -8.65 -4.75
CA VAL A 274 -10.62 -9.84 -4.45
C VAL A 274 -9.63 -9.60 -3.30
N GLU A 275 -9.01 -8.41 -3.25
CA GLU A 275 -8.08 -8.02 -2.20
C GLU A 275 -8.75 -7.89 -0.82
N ASN A 276 -10.07 -7.67 -0.77
CA ASN A 276 -10.84 -7.68 0.47
C ASN A 276 -11.31 -9.09 0.85
N LEU A 277 -11.48 -10.00 -0.11
CA LEU A 277 -11.73 -11.42 0.20
C LEU A 277 -10.50 -12.07 0.85
N MET A 278 -9.31 -11.82 0.32
CA MET A 278 -8.05 -12.29 0.92
C MET A 278 -6.85 -11.51 0.36
N THR A 279 -5.91 -11.19 1.24
CA THR A 279 -4.69 -10.49 0.80
C THR A 279 -3.90 -11.32 -0.22
N PRO A 280 -3.40 -10.74 -1.32
CA PRO A 280 -2.67 -11.47 -2.35
C PRO A 280 -1.44 -12.25 -1.83
N ASP A 281 -0.81 -11.78 -0.75
CA ASP A 281 0.34 -12.47 -0.15
C ASP A 281 -0.07 -13.79 0.51
N LEU A 282 -1.18 -13.81 1.23
CA LEU A 282 -1.70 -15.02 1.87
C LEU A 282 -2.15 -16.06 0.82
N VAL A 283 -2.84 -15.61 -0.23
CA VAL A 283 -3.19 -16.49 -1.37
C VAL A 283 -1.94 -17.12 -2.00
N ARG A 284 -0.89 -16.33 -2.20
CA ARG A 284 0.39 -16.83 -2.73
C ARG A 284 1.05 -17.83 -1.78
N ARG A 285 1.08 -17.56 -0.47
CA ARG A 285 1.65 -18.47 0.53
C ARG A 285 0.90 -19.79 0.56
N ALA A 286 -0.41 -19.76 0.59
CA ALA A 286 -1.25 -20.95 0.57
C ALA A 286 -1.05 -21.77 -0.71
N SER A 287 -0.98 -21.13 -1.88
CA SER A 287 -0.73 -21.82 -3.15
C SER A 287 0.68 -22.38 -3.27
N TRP A 288 1.67 -21.79 -2.57
CA TRP A 288 3.06 -22.27 -2.57
C TRP A 288 3.28 -23.48 -1.66
N MET A 289 2.50 -23.59 -0.58
CA MET A 289 2.58 -24.74 0.34
C MET A 289 2.39 -26.04 -0.40
N ASP A 290 3.03 -27.11 0.09
CA ASP A 290 2.70 -28.46 -0.36
C ASP A 290 1.25 -28.80 0.00
N PRO A 291 0.59 -29.64 -0.80
CA PRO A 291 -0.77 -30.06 -0.52
C PRO A 291 -0.92 -30.64 0.91
N VAL A 292 -1.91 -30.19 1.62
CA VAL A 292 -2.23 -30.64 2.98
C VAL A 292 -3.50 -31.50 2.97
N GLU A 293 -3.63 -32.39 3.94
CA GLU A 293 -4.78 -33.31 4.05
C GLU A 293 -5.96 -32.65 4.77
N ASP A 294 -5.72 -31.59 5.54
CA ASP A 294 -6.71 -30.90 6.37
C ASP A 294 -6.76 -29.40 6.08
N GLU A 295 -7.97 -28.85 6.01
CA GLU A 295 -8.24 -27.42 5.83
C GLU A 295 -7.69 -26.56 6.98
N SER A 296 -7.51 -27.12 8.17
CA SER A 296 -7.03 -26.39 9.35
C SER A 296 -5.69 -25.68 9.09
N SER A 297 -4.78 -26.32 8.35
CA SER A 297 -3.48 -25.74 8.01
C SER A 297 -3.60 -24.46 7.19
N TYR A 298 -4.57 -24.36 6.28
CA TYR A 298 -4.84 -23.13 5.53
C TYR A 298 -5.51 -22.07 6.41
N ARG A 299 -6.45 -22.52 7.28
CA ARG A 299 -7.08 -21.61 8.25
C ARG A 299 -6.04 -20.99 9.18
N ASP A 300 -5.13 -21.79 9.73
CA ASP A 300 -4.05 -21.32 10.60
C ASP A 300 -3.12 -20.32 9.88
N LEU A 301 -2.76 -20.60 8.62
CA LEU A 301 -1.99 -19.68 7.79
C LEU A 301 -2.70 -18.34 7.62
N PHE A 302 -3.99 -18.36 7.32
CA PHE A 302 -4.78 -17.16 7.05
C PHE A 302 -5.02 -16.35 8.32
N THR A 303 -5.46 -16.99 9.41
CA THR A 303 -5.66 -16.34 10.71
C THR A 303 -4.35 -15.77 11.28
N GLY A 304 -3.27 -16.54 11.19
CA GLY A 304 -1.93 -16.08 11.57
C GLY A 304 -1.43 -14.90 10.72
N GLY A 305 -1.92 -14.77 9.49
CA GLY A 305 -1.68 -13.63 8.60
C GLY A 305 -2.67 -12.46 8.77
N GLY A 306 -3.59 -12.56 9.73
CA GLY A 306 -4.55 -11.51 10.07
C GLY A 306 -5.85 -11.56 9.27
N ALA A 307 -6.17 -12.67 8.61
CA ALA A 307 -7.48 -12.86 7.99
C ALA A 307 -8.59 -13.01 9.04
N ARG A 308 -9.80 -12.52 8.72
CA ARG A 308 -10.99 -12.62 9.57
C ARG A 308 -11.69 -13.95 9.34
N ASP A 309 -12.54 -14.33 10.28
CA ASP A 309 -13.27 -15.59 10.19
C ASP A 309 -14.12 -15.68 8.91
N TRP A 310 -14.84 -14.62 8.57
CA TRP A 310 -15.62 -14.55 7.32
C TRP A 310 -14.79 -14.80 6.05
N GLN A 311 -13.56 -14.27 6.02
CA GLN A 311 -12.62 -14.48 4.92
C GLN A 311 -12.17 -15.94 4.86
N CYS A 312 -11.85 -16.51 6.02
CA CYS A 312 -11.46 -17.91 6.11
C CYS A 312 -12.59 -18.87 5.69
N GLU A 313 -13.84 -18.59 6.09
CA GLU A 313 -14.99 -19.39 5.70
C GLU A 313 -15.21 -19.46 4.19
N ILE A 314 -14.91 -18.35 3.50
CA ILE A 314 -15.04 -18.27 2.04
C ILE A 314 -13.82 -18.87 1.33
N VAL A 315 -12.60 -18.53 1.78
CA VAL A 315 -11.37 -18.74 0.99
C VAL A 315 -10.70 -20.07 1.29
N VAL A 316 -10.81 -20.61 2.53
CA VAL A 316 -10.21 -21.91 2.88
C VAL A 316 -10.72 -23.04 1.99
N PRO A 317 -12.03 -23.21 1.78
CA PRO A 317 -12.54 -24.26 0.89
C PRO A 317 -12.03 -24.15 -0.55
N ILE A 318 -11.89 -22.92 -1.07
CA ILE A 318 -11.39 -22.65 -2.42
C ILE A 318 -9.94 -23.14 -2.55
N VAL A 319 -9.08 -22.76 -1.60
CA VAL A 319 -7.67 -23.14 -1.63
C VAL A 319 -7.51 -24.64 -1.42
N PHE A 320 -8.28 -25.22 -0.53
CA PHE A 320 -8.27 -26.66 -0.27
C PHE A 320 -8.71 -27.47 -1.49
N ALA A 321 -9.78 -27.05 -2.19
CA ALA A 321 -10.20 -27.68 -3.44
C ALA A 321 -9.12 -27.63 -4.53
N ALA A 322 -8.36 -26.51 -4.59
CA ALA A 322 -7.30 -26.31 -5.57
C ALA A 322 -5.98 -27.04 -5.24
N ARG A 323 -5.82 -27.65 -4.05
CA ARG A 323 -4.51 -28.15 -3.53
C ARG A 323 -3.82 -29.19 -4.42
N HIS A 324 -4.58 -29.92 -5.23
CA HIS A 324 -4.06 -30.92 -6.16
C HIS A 324 -4.11 -30.47 -7.64
N ALA A 325 -4.32 -29.17 -7.91
CA ALA A 325 -4.32 -28.66 -9.27
C ALA A 325 -2.98 -28.94 -9.96
N GLN A 326 -3.05 -29.43 -11.19
CA GLN A 326 -1.89 -29.77 -12.01
C GLN A 326 -1.66 -28.70 -13.09
N PRO A 327 -0.41 -28.50 -13.52
CA PRO A 327 -0.11 -27.64 -14.65
C PRO A 327 -0.89 -28.09 -15.89
N ARG A 328 -1.55 -27.17 -16.59
CA ARG A 328 -2.10 -27.49 -17.89
C ARG A 328 -0.96 -27.87 -18.84
N PRO A 329 -1.06 -28.97 -19.60
CA PRO A 329 -0.09 -29.27 -20.62
C PRO A 329 -0.03 -28.08 -21.59
N VAL A 330 1.19 -27.60 -21.84
CA VAL A 330 1.42 -26.59 -22.88
C VAL A 330 0.93 -27.21 -24.19
N GLN A 331 -0.19 -26.76 -24.73
CA GLN A 331 -0.57 -27.10 -26.09
C GLN A 331 0.51 -26.48 -26.97
N ALA A 332 1.33 -27.33 -27.59
CA ALA A 332 2.28 -26.87 -28.60
C ALA A 332 1.42 -26.15 -29.67
N GLU A 333 1.68 -24.88 -29.89
CA GLU A 333 1.10 -24.17 -31.03
C GLU A 333 1.37 -25.04 -32.27
N PRO A 334 0.36 -25.32 -33.10
CA PRO A 334 0.60 -26.05 -34.33
C PRO A 334 1.64 -25.23 -35.13
N VAL A 335 2.79 -25.86 -35.36
CA VAL A 335 3.81 -25.33 -36.26
C VAL A 335 3.08 -25.05 -37.57
N GLN A 336 2.91 -23.76 -37.89
CA GLN A 336 2.40 -23.37 -39.21
C GLN A 336 3.38 -23.97 -40.22
N ALA A 337 2.91 -24.97 -40.97
CA ALA A 337 3.69 -25.51 -42.09
C ALA A 337 3.97 -24.37 -43.05
N GLU A 338 5.23 -24.11 -43.29
CA GLU A 338 5.68 -23.19 -44.34
C GLU A 338 4.94 -23.56 -45.65
N PRO A 339 4.37 -22.57 -46.35
CA PRO A 339 3.73 -22.84 -47.63
C PRO A 339 4.82 -23.38 -48.59
N ALA A 340 4.58 -24.57 -49.15
CA ALA A 340 5.47 -25.16 -50.12
C ALA A 340 5.71 -24.16 -51.28
N GLU A 341 6.97 -23.86 -51.54
CA GLU A 341 7.40 -23.09 -52.70
C GLU A 341 6.82 -23.72 -53.95
N GLN A 342 5.97 -22.99 -54.65
CA GLN A 342 5.48 -23.39 -55.95
C GLN A 342 6.67 -23.18 -56.95
N PRO A 343 6.98 -24.21 -57.78
CA PRO A 343 8.02 -24.04 -58.80
C PRO A 343 7.61 -22.99 -59.83
N ASP A 344 8.54 -22.12 -60.12
CA ASP A 344 8.43 -21.06 -61.12
C ASP A 344 8.13 -21.65 -62.55
N PRO A 345 7.04 -21.29 -63.24
CA PRO A 345 6.74 -21.73 -64.58
C PRO A 345 7.37 -20.78 -65.63
N GLY A 346 8.67 -20.83 -65.83
CA GLY A 346 9.27 -19.88 -66.77
C GLY A 346 10.60 -20.32 -67.36
N GLU A 347 10.65 -21.43 -68.09
CA GLU A 347 11.64 -21.67 -69.18
C GLU A 347 11.05 -22.63 -70.17
N GLN A 348 10.40 -22.07 -71.20
CA GLN A 348 10.39 -22.62 -72.55
C GLN A 348 10.40 -21.48 -73.55
#